data_729f8f73aa2a86a5c822403c68542018
#
_entry.id   729f8f73aa2a86a5c822403c68542018
#
_cell.length_a   1.000
_cell.length_b   1.000
_cell.length_c   1.000
_cell.angle_alpha   90.00
_cell.angle_beta   90.00
_cell.angle_gamma   90.00
#
_symmetry.space_group_name_H-M   'P 1'
#
loop_
_entity.id
_entity.type
_entity.pdbx_description
1 polymer ?
#
loop_
_entity_poly.entity_id
_entity_poly.type
_entity_poly.pdbx_seq_one_letter_code
_entity_poly.pdbx_strand_id
1 'polypeptide(L)'
;MSDHDPIGHVPVLLTETLDLLCPQAGDVVLDCTLGRGGHAFSLGTAAEGVSIVGLDLDDSNRAFAAERLSNANIANTTSSGNFVRAPEALQAAERTANIVLADLGFASNQVDDHERGLSFLKDGPLDMRLDPTATVTAASLLASLPEQELSNIIRRYG
;
A
#
# COMPACT_ATOMS: atom_id res chain seq x y z
N MET A 1 -16.29 5.01 -22.13
CA MET A 1 -17.15 4.72 -20.96
C MET A 1 -16.23 4.84 -19.76
N SER A 2 -16.39 5.86 -18.95
CA SER A 2 -15.56 6.10 -17.76
C SER A 2 -16.04 5.16 -16.67
N ASP A 3 -15.32 4.04 -16.46
CA ASP A 3 -15.48 3.21 -15.27
C ASP A 3 -15.00 4.03 -14.07
N HIS A 4 -15.94 4.72 -13.45
CA HIS A 4 -15.73 5.25 -12.12
C HIS A 4 -15.67 4.04 -11.17
N ASP A 5 -14.48 3.73 -10.67
CA ASP A 5 -14.29 2.87 -9.52
C ASP A 5 -15.29 3.33 -8.43
N PRO A 6 -16.23 2.50 -7.96
CA PRO A 6 -17.22 2.89 -6.96
C PRO A 6 -16.60 3.38 -5.63
N ILE A 7 -15.28 3.39 -5.53
CA ILE A 7 -14.50 3.77 -4.35
C ILE A 7 -13.72 5.08 -4.55
N GLY A 8 -13.85 5.73 -5.72
CA GLY A 8 -13.45 7.14 -5.89
C GLY A 8 -11.95 7.45 -6.00
N HIS A 9 -11.05 6.46 -6.02
CA HIS A 9 -9.61 6.69 -6.16
C HIS A 9 -9.05 5.93 -7.35
N VAL A 10 -8.57 6.65 -8.37
CA VAL A 10 -7.80 6.08 -9.48
C VAL A 10 -6.35 5.96 -9.03
N PRO A 11 -5.74 4.77 -9.11
CA PRO A 11 -4.31 4.61 -8.80
C PRO A 11 -3.44 5.52 -9.67
N VAL A 12 -2.33 6.00 -9.09
CA VAL A 12 -1.38 6.86 -9.80
C VAL A 12 -0.72 6.08 -10.94
N LEU A 13 -0.59 6.71 -12.12
CA LEU A 13 0.06 6.12 -13.30
C LEU A 13 -0.49 4.73 -13.68
N LEU A 14 -1.81 4.51 -13.51
CA LEU A 14 -2.42 3.19 -13.72
C LEU A 14 -2.17 2.64 -15.13
N THR A 15 -2.37 3.48 -16.16
CA THR A 15 -2.19 3.07 -17.54
C THR A 15 -0.74 2.68 -17.82
N GLU A 16 0.19 3.53 -17.38
CA GLU A 16 1.62 3.30 -17.55
C GLU A 16 2.09 2.05 -16.79
N THR A 17 1.51 1.80 -15.62
CA THR A 17 1.79 0.59 -14.83
C THR A 17 1.33 -0.67 -15.57
N LEU A 18 0.13 -0.67 -16.12
CA LEU A 18 -0.40 -1.79 -16.91
C LEU A 18 0.41 -2.03 -18.18
N ASP A 19 0.75 -0.96 -18.90
CA ASP A 19 1.53 -1.05 -20.13
C ASP A 19 2.95 -1.57 -19.90
N LEU A 20 3.58 -1.13 -18.80
CA LEU A 20 4.95 -1.53 -18.46
C LEU A 20 5.03 -2.96 -17.93
N LEU A 21 4.12 -3.32 -17.03
CA LEU A 21 4.12 -4.64 -16.38
C LEU A 21 3.52 -5.73 -17.27
N CYS A 22 2.61 -5.35 -18.18
CA CYS A 22 2.03 -6.21 -19.21
C CYS A 22 1.65 -7.61 -18.70
N PRO A 23 0.72 -7.74 -17.73
CA PRO A 23 0.38 -9.02 -17.11
C PRO A 23 -0.03 -10.08 -18.11
N GLN A 24 0.45 -11.29 -17.95
CA GLN A 24 0.12 -12.42 -18.79
C GLN A 24 -0.78 -13.41 -18.02
N ALA A 25 -1.46 -14.28 -18.78
CA ALA A 25 -2.33 -15.28 -18.16
C ALA A 25 -1.55 -16.17 -17.17
N GLY A 26 -2.09 -16.29 -15.97
CA GLY A 26 -1.51 -17.09 -14.88
C GLY A 26 -0.36 -16.43 -14.10
N ASP A 27 -0.02 -15.18 -14.39
CA ASP A 27 1.01 -14.45 -13.64
C ASP A 27 0.65 -14.31 -12.15
N VAL A 28 1.70 -14.27 -11.34
CA VAL A 28 1.63 -13.94 -9.92
C VAL A 28 2.20 -12.55 -9.72
N VAL A 29 1.36 -11.62 -9.28
CA VAL A 29 1.74 -10.26 -8.94
C VAL A 29 2.00 -10.16 -7.45
N LEU A 30 3.20 -9.72 -7.07
CA LEU A 30 3.50 -9.27 -5.72
C LEU A 30 3.30 -7.75 -5.64
N ASP A 31 2.27 -7.33 -4.92
CA ASP A 31 2.04 -5.92 -4.62
C ASP A 31 2.56 -5.61 -3.21
N CYS A 32 3.70 -4.92 -3.15
CA CYS A 32 4.38 -4.56 -1.90
C CYS A 32 3.72 -3.40 -1.15
N THR A 33 2.73 -2.76 -1.78
CA THR A 33 2.05 -1.54 -1.32
C THR A 33 0.55 -1.63 -1.63
N LEU A 34 -0.07 -2.72 -1.19
CA LEU A 34 -1.41 -3.13 -1.60
C LEU A 34 -2.47 -2.03 -1.44
N GLY A 35 -2.39 -1.25 -0.34
CA GLY A 35 -3.40 -0.26 -0.03
C GLY A 35 -4.81 -0.87 -0.08
N ARG A 36 -5.73 -0.18 -0.73
CA ARG A 36 -7.09 -0.68 -0.99
C ARG A 36 -7.20 -1.50 -2.28
N GLY A 37 -6.07 -1.98 -2.81
CA GLY A 37 -6.01 -2.90 -3.94
C GLY A 37 -6.32 -2.29 -5.30
N GLY A 38 -6.09 -1.00 -5.51
CA GLY A 38 -6.38 -0.33 -6.77
C GLY A 38 -5.56 -0.87 -7.93
N HIS A 39 -4.24 -0.85 -7.81
CA HIS A 39 -3.32 -1.46 -8.79
C HIS A 39 -3.52 -2.97 -8.88
N ALA A 40 -3.60 -3.65 -7.73
CA ALA A 40 -3.79 -5.10 -7.67
C ALA A 40 -5.05 -5.56 -8.42
N PHE A 41 -6.16 -4.82 -8.26
CA PHE A 41 -7.40 -5.09 -9.01
C PHE A 41 -7.21 -4.96 -10.51
N SER A 42 -6.58 -3.87 -10.96
CA SER A 42 -6.38 -3.61 -12.38
C SER A 42 -5.43 -4.61 -13.01
N LEU A 43 -4.34 -4.98 -12.32
CA LEU A 43 -3.42 -6.02 -12.77
C LEU A 43 -4.10 -7.40 -12.79
N GLY A 44 -4.89 -7.71 -11.76
CA GLY A 44 -5.60 -8.98 -11.64
C GLY A 44 -6.70 -9.19 -12.69
N THR A 45 -7.26 -8.08 -13.22
CA THR A 45 -8.27 -8.13 -14.28
C THR A 45 -7.69 -8.02 -15.70
N ALA A 46 -6.40 -7.67 -15.82
CA ALA A 46 -5.75 -7.44 -17.11
C ALA A 46 -5.55 -8.72 -17.94
N ALA A 47 -5.39 -9.88 -17.28
CA ALA A 47 -5.25 -11.16 -17.93
C ALA A 47 -5.88 -12.30 -17.11
N GLU A 48 -6.27 -13.38 -17.78
CA GLU A 48 -6.93 -14.53 -17.14
C GLU A 48 -6.01 -15.25 -16.14
N GLY A 49 -6.53 -15.56 -14.96
CA GLY A 49 -5.83 -16.38 -13.97
C GLY A 49 -4.68 -15.65 -13.25
N VAL A 50 -4.54 -14.35 -13.43
CA VAL A 50 -3.61 -13.57 -12.61
C VAL A 50 -4.00 -13.68 -11.14
N SER A 51 -3.00 -13.88 -10.28
CA SER A 51 -3.17 -13.94 -8.83
C SER A 51 -2.33 -12.90 -8.11
N ILE A 52 -2.79 -12.45 -6.96
CA ILE A 52 -2.18 -11.37 -6.19
C ILE A 52 -1.65 -11.89 -4.86
N VAL A 53 -0.39 -11.56 -4.57
CA VAL A 53 0.18 -11.62 -3.21
C VAL A 53 0.41 -10.17 -2.78
N GLY A 54 -0.33 -9.72 -1.77
CA GLY A 54 -0.34 -8.31 -1.37
C GLY A 54 0.21 -8.08 0.03
N LEU A 55 0.96 -7.01 0.22
CA LEU A 55 1.49 -6.55 1.50
C LEU A 55 0.96 -5.17 1.84
N ASP A 56 0.52 -4.97 3.07
CA ASP A 56 0.23 -3.66 3.65
C ASP A 56 0.39 -3.73 5.17
N LEU A 57 0.73 -2.61 5.80
CA LEU A 57 0.82 -2.47 7.25
C LEU A 57 -0.56 -2.28 7.89
N ASP A 58 -1.50 -1.73 7.14
CA ASP A 58 -2.84 -1.39 7.60
C ASP A 58 -3.82 -2.55 7.40
N ASP A 59 -4.32 -3.11 8.51
CA ASP A 59 -5.27 -4.22 8.50
C ASP A 59 -6.57 -3.88 7.76
N SER A 60 -7.03 -2.64 7.86
CA SER A 60 -8.26 -2.19 7.20
C SER A 60 -8.11 -2.15 5.68
N ASN A 61 -6.96 -1.68 5.21
CA ASN A 61 -6.62 -1.69 3.78
C ASN A 61 -6.55 -3.12 3.24
N ARG A 62 -5.86 -4.03 3.97
CA ARG A 62 -5.74 -5.43 3.54
C ARG A 62 -7.09 -6.13 3.47
N ALA A 63 -7.94 -5.95 4.49
CA ALA A 63 -9.27 -6.55 4.51
C ALA A 63 -10.12 -6.04 3.33
N PHE A 64 -10.10 -4.74 3.08
CA PHE A 64 -10.80 -4.13 1.97
C PHE A 64 -10.30 -4.63 0.60
N ALA A 65 -8.97 -4.67 0.41
CA ALA A 65 -8.37 -5.16 -0.83
C ALA A 65 -8.70 -6.63 -1.08
N ALA A 66 -8.60 -7.48 -0.05
CA ALA A 66 -8.92 -8.90 -0.16
C ALA A 66 -10.39 -9.14 -0.56
N GLU A 67 -11.32 -8.41 0.03
CA GLU A 67 -12.74 -8.47 -0.33
C GLU A 67 -12.97 -8.00 -1.78
N ARG A 68 -12.38 -6.87 -2.17
CA ARG A 68 -12.47 -6.33 -3.53
C ARG A 68 -11.98 -7.32 -4.59
N LEU A 69 -10.79 -7.90 -4.36
CA LEU A 69 -10.18 -8.88 -5.26
C LEU A 69 -11.03 -10.16 -5.35
N SER A 70 -11.51 -10.66 -4.20
CA SER A 70 -12.36 -11.85 -4.14
C SER A 70 -13.69 -11.64 -4.86
N ASN A 71 -14.32 -10.47 -4.72
CA ASN A 71 -15.56 -10.12 -5.40
C ASN A 71 -15.39 -10.07 -6.94
N ALA A 72 -14.16 -9.80 -7.40
CA ALA A 72 -13.80 -9.85 -8.82
C ALA A 72 -13.31 -11.24 -9.29
N ASN A 73 -13.38 -12.26 -8.45
CA ASN A 73 -12.86 -13.61 -8.70
C ASN A 73 -11.33 -13.63 -8.96
N ILE A 74 -10.58 -12.67 -8.41
CA ILE A 74 -9.12 -12.64 -8.46
C ILE A 74 -8.58 -13.42 -7.26
N ALA A 75 -7.82 -14.48 -7.53
CA ALA A 75 -7.13 -15.23 -6.46
C ALA A 75 -6.15 -14.31 -5.73
N ASN A 76 -6.25 -14.25 -4.40
CA ASN A 76 -5.41 -13.34 -3.64
C ASN A 76 -5.01 -13.92 -2.27
N THR A 77 -3.84 -13.50 -1.81
CA THR A 77 -3.34 -13.73 -0.45
C THR A 77 -2.77 -12.41 0.05
N THR A 78 -3.21 -11.95 1.21
CA THR A 78 -2.72 -10.69 1.80
C THR A 78 -1.99 -10.96 3.12
N SER A 79 -0.88 -10.26 3.34
CA SER A 79 -0.05 -10.40 4.53
C SER A 79 0.27 -9.03 5.16
N SER A 80 0.39 -9.01 6.48
CA SER A 80 0.83 -7.82 7.21
C SER A 80 2.33 -7.62 7.07
N GLY A 81 2.73 -6.42 6.70
CA GLY A 81 4.13 -6.04 6.64
C GLY A 81 4.44 -5.07 5.51
N ASN A 82 5.64 -4.52 5.56
CA ASN A 82 6.19 -3.75 4.46
C ASN A 82 6.93 -4.68 3.46
N PHE A 83 7.46 -4.11 2.40
CA PHE A 83 8.15 -4.82 1.32
C PHE A 83 9.37 -5.68 1.76
N VAL A 84 9.94 -5.41 2.94
CA VAL A 84 11.01 -6.26 3.50
C VAL A 84 10.51 -7.68 3.77
N ARG A 85 9.22 -7.85 4.01
CA ARG A 85 8.57 -9.14 4.24
C ARG A 85 8.05 -9.83 2.96
N ALA A 86 8.39 -9.31 1.81
CA ALA A 86 7.99 -9.89 0.53
C ALA A 86 8.40 -11.37 0.36
N PRO A 87 9.62 -11.79 0.74
CA PRO A 87 10.01 -13.20 0.64
C PRO A 87 9.15 -14.12 1.50
N GLU A 88 8.85 -13.72 2.74
CA GLU A 88 8.01 -14.50 3.66
C GLU A 88 6.56 -14.58 3.18
N ALA A 89 6.05 -13.49 2.61
CA ALA A 89 4.68 -13.46 2.06
C ALA A 89 4.55 -14.40 0.86
N LEU A 90 5.53 -14.41 -0.05
CA LEU A 90 5.55 -15.33 -1.19
C LEU A 90 5.70 -16.78 -0.74
N GLN A 91 6.57 -17.03 0.26
CA GLN A 91 6.74 -18.36 0.83
C GLN A 91 5.45 -18.87 1.49
N ALA A 92 4.78 -18.02 2.28
CA ALA A 92 3.51 -18.37 2.94
C ALA A 92 2.37 -18.62 1.93
N ALA A 93 2.40 -17.93 0.80
CA ALA A 93 1.47 -18.14 -0.31
C ALA A 93 1.84 -19.35 -1.19
N GLU A 94 3.01 -19.97 -1.00
CA GLU A 94 3.57 -21.03 -1.86
C GLU A 94 3.67 -20.58 -3.33
N ARG A 95 4.10 -19.32 -3.56
CA ARG A 95 4.15 -18.69 -4.88
C ARG A 95 5.53 -18.09 -5.17
N THR A 96 5.78 -17.93 -6.48
CA THR A 96 6.88 -17.12 -7.00
C THR A 96 6.28 -16.01 -7.85
N ALA A 97 6.70 -14.76 -7.62
CA ALA A 97 6.18 -13.63 -8.37
C ALA A 97 6.80 -13.51 -9.76
N ASN A 98 5.97 -13.27 -10.77
CA ASN A 98 6.36 -12.87 -12.12
C ASN A 98 6.49 -11.34 -12.21
N ILE A 99 5.63 -10.64 -11.47
CA ILE A 99 5.55 -9.19 -11.44
C ILE A 99 5.70 -8.71 -10.00
N VAL A 100 6.49 -7.65 -9.80
CA VAL A 100 6.62 -6.97 -8.50
C VAL A 100 6.27 -5.51 -8.68
N LEU A 101 5.33 -5.03 -7.87
CA LEU A 101 4.91 -3.63 -7.81
C LEU A 101 5.22 -3.05 -6.42
N ALA A 102 5.75 -1.82 -6.40
CA ALA A 102 5.92 -1.04 -5.20
C ALA A 102 5.61 0.43 -5.50
N ASP A 103 4.41 0.89 -5.15
CA ASP A 103 3.98 2.29 -5.21
C ASP A 103 4.22 2.93 -3.84
N LEU A 104 5.48 3.41 -3.65
CA LEU A 104 5.96 3.86 -2.34
C LEU A 104 5.35 5.21 -1.96
N GLY A 105 4.70 5.25 -0.80
CA GLY A 105 4.04 6.44 -0.28
C GLY A 105 2.99 6.09 0.78
N PHE A 106 1.99 6.94 0.88
CA PHE A 106 0.82 6.72 1.74
C PHE A 106 -0.47 6.81 0.91
N ALA A 107 -1.48 6.05 1.30
CA ALA A 107 -2.76 6.05 0.62
C ALA A 107 -3.58 7.29 1.01
N SER A 108 -4.42 7.79 0.09
CA SER A 108 -5.26 8.98 0.31
C SER A 108 -6.14 8.85 1.54
N ASN A 109 -6.72 7.67 1.79
CA ASN A 109 -7.52 7.42 2.99
C ASN A 109 -6.72 7.56 4.29
N GLN A 110 -5.40 7.35 4.28
CA GLN A 110 -4.54 7.57 5.44
C GLN A 110 -4.30 9.06 5.69
N VAL A 111 -4.21 9.88 4.64
CA VAL A 111 -4.07 11.34 4.75
C VAL A 111 -5.39 11.98 5.17
N ASP A 112 -6.52 11.48 4.68
CA ASP A 112 -7.85 11.99 4.98
C ASP A 112 -8.28 11.67 6.43
N ASP A 113 -7.69 10.65 7.03
CA ASP A 113 -7.91 10.28 8.43
C ASP A 113 -7.11 11.20 9.36
N HIS A 114 -7.78 12.20 9.93
CA HIS A 114 -7.18 13.20 10.81
C HIS A 114 -6.55 12.59 12.07
N GLU A 115 -7.05 11.44 12.56
CA GLU A 115 -6.48 10.75 13.72
C GLU A 115 -5.07 10.19 13.47
N ARG A 116 -4.65 10.09 12.21
CA ARG A 116 -3.29 9.69 11.84
C ARG A 116 -2.27 10.83 11.83
N GLY A 117 -2.73 12.08 11.82
CA GLY A 117 -1.85 13.27 11.82
C GLY A 117 -0.97 13.42 10.58
N LEU A 118 -1.36 12.83 9.44
CA LEU A 118 -0.62 12.90 8.17
C LEU A 118 -0.98 14.12 7.32
N SER A 119 -2.01 14.86 7.70
CA SER A 119 -2.48 16.05 6.98
C SER A 119 -2.33 17.31 7.84
N PHE A 120 -1.94 18.41 7.22
CA PHE A 120 -1.97 19.75 7.83
C PHE A 120 -3.27 20.51 7.57
N LEU A 121 -4.23 19.90 6.85
CA LEU A 121 -5.51 20.54 6.52
C LEU A 121 -6.52 20.46 7.67
N LYS A 122 -6.31 19.57 8.63
CA LYS A 122 -7.18 19.36 9.78
C LYS A 122 -6.33 19.16 11.04
N ASP A 123 -6.84 19.62 12.17
CA ASP A 123 -6.22 19.32 13.46
C ASP A 123 -6.28 17.83 13.76
N GLY A 124 -5.20 17.30 14.30
CA GLY A 124 -5.06 15.89 14.66
C GLY A 124 -3.85 15.64 15.56
N PRO A 125 -3.68 14.44 16.11
CA PRO A 125 -2.53 14.08 16.90
C PRO A 125 -1.26 14.11 16.04
N LEU A 126 -0.12 14.47 16.62
CA LEU A 126 1.17 14.41 15.96
C LEU A 126 1.71 12.97 15.99
N ASP A 127 0.99 12.05 15.35
CA ASP A 127 1.28 10.62 15.32
C ASP A 127 2.16 10.27 14.11
N MET A 128 1.65 10.38 12.89
CA MET A 128 2.29 10.14 11.59
C MET A 128 2.79 8.70 11.38
N ARG A 129 2.37 7.73 12.17
CA ARG A 129 2.73 6.33 11.97
C ARG A 129 1.95 5.74 10.79
N LEU A 130 2.65 5.12 9.86
CA LEU A 130 2.03 4.28 8.82
C LEU A 130 1.68 2.89 9.37
N ASP A 131 2.53 2.37 10.25
CA ASP A 131 2.31 1.15 11.00
C ASP A 131 1.69 1.48 12.37
N PRO A 132 0.42 1.17 12.63
CA PRO A 132 -0.23 1.46 13.91
C PRO A 132 0.38 0.70 15.09
N THR A 133 1.14 -0.36 14.82
CA THR A 133 1.83 -1.15 15.86
C THR A 133 3.19 -0.58 16.25
N ALA A 134 3.73 0.35 15.45
CA ALA A 134 4.98 1.04 15.77
C ALA A 134 4.83 1.84 17.08
N THR A 135 5.88 1.88 17.88
CA THR A 135 5.87 2.57 19.19
C THR A 135 6.29 4.03 19.11
N VAL A 136 6.94 4.42 18.00
CA VAL A 136 7.54 5.76 17.82
C VAL A 136 6.60 6.63 16.99
N THR A 137 6.13 7.73 17.57
CA THR A 137 5.31 8.75 16.90
C THR A 137 6.14 9.97 16.54
N ALA A 138 5.64 10.85 15.67
CA ALA A 138 6.26 12.13 15.39
C ALA A 138 6.41 12.99 16.67
N ALA A 139 5.39 13.01 17.53
CA ALA A 139 5.44 13.68 18.82
C ALA A 139 6.59 13.16 19.71
N SER A 140 6.77 11.83 19.77
CA SER A 140 7.83 11.24 20.58
C SER A 140 9.23 11.56 20.04
N LEU A 141 9.40 11.60 18.72
CA LEU A 141 10.66 12.02 18.09
C LEU A 141 11.00 13.48 18.41
N LEU A 142 10.01 14.37 18.26
CA LEU A 142 10.20 15.80 18.58
C LEU A 142 10.56 16.03 20.06
N ALA A 143 9.99 15.21 20.96
CA ALA A 143 10.26 15.34 22.40
C ALA A 143 11.59 14.74 22.84
N SER A 144 12.15 13.78 22.12
CA SER A 144 13.31 12.99 22.56
C SER A 144 14.59 13.27 21.81
N LEU A 145 14.52 13.72 20.56
CA LEU A 145 15.71 13.95 19.74
C LEU A 145 16.43 15.24 20.13
N PRO A 146 17.76 15.25 20.15
CA PRO A 146 18.55 16.48 20.27
C PRO A 146 18.26 17.43 19.10
N GLU A 147 18.29 18.73 19.36
CA GLU A 147 18.04 19.80 18.37
C GLU A 147 18.83 19.58 17.06
N GLN A 148 20.11 19.23 17.19
CA GLN A 148 20.96 19.01 16.02
C GLN A 148 20.51 17.84 15.15
N GLU A 149 20.06 16.76 15.75
CA GLU A 149 19.55 15.59 15.02
C GLU A 149 18.22 15.92 14.33
N LEU A 150 17.32 16.59 15.05
CA LEU A 150 16.04 17.04 14.49
C LEU A 150 16.26 17.99 13.31
N SER A 151 17.18 18.95 13.44
CA SER A 151 17.56 19.86 12.35
C SER A 151 18.11 19.12 11.13
N ASN A 152 18.91 18.07 11.34
CA ASN A 152 19.46 17.26 10.26
C ASN A 152 18.36 16.46 9.53
N ILE A 153 17.41 15.90 10.28
CA ILE A 153 16.27 15.18 9.70
C ILE A 153 15.42 16.12 8.84
N ILE A 154 15.04 17.29 9.38
CA ILE A 154 14.25 18.27 8.66
C ILE A 154 14.98 18.75 7.39
N ARG A 155 16.30 19.02 7.48
CA ARG A 155 17.09 19.46 6.32
C ARG A 155 17.20 18.38 5.23
N ARG A 156 17.25 17.10 5.61
CA ARG A 156 17.47 15.99 4.69
C ARG A 156 16.19 15.51 4.03
N TYR A 157 15.07 15.57 4.72
CA TYR A 157 13.82 14.92 4.30
C TYR A 157 12.62 15.89 4.24
N GLY A 158 12.74 17.12 4.74
CA GLY A 158 11.71 18.15 4.70
C GLY A 158 11.69 19.03 3.45
#